data_8ee3c45c868be2e7a5c78fceaad34a45
#
_entry.id   8ee3c45c868be2e7a5c78fceaad34a45
#
_cell.length_a   1.000
_cell.length_b   1.000
_cell.length_c   1.000
_cell.angle_alpha   90.00
_cell.angle_beta   90.00
_cell.angle_gamma   90.00
#
_symmetry.space_group_name_H-M   'P 1'
#
loop_
_entity.id
_entity.type
_entity.pdbx_description
1 polymer ?
#
loop_
_entity_poly.entity_id
_entity_poly.type
_entity_poly.pdbx_seq_one_letter_code
_entity_poly.pdbx_strand_id
1 'polypeptide(L)'
;MKKYFIAIVLFVGVLVFANAEAQELTALEIVTKADEKNRGETSQGEMTMTIVRKGWSRSVTMKSWSKGTDYFLIYITSPAKEKGQVFLKRKKEMWNWVPSIEKMIKIPPSMMMQSWMGSDFTNDDLVKQSSIVVDYTHKSLGKVKIREMICYKIELIPKPDAPVVWGKIITYITVDGFDFWTSKYYDEDGYLVNTDNAYDLKKMGDRIIPTKMEMIPADKKGQKTILTFNTMVFDKKIEDSFFSQQNMKRIR
;
A
#
# COMPACT_ATOMS: atom_id res chain seq x y z
N MET A 1 54.23 -49.60 50.71
CA MET A 1 54.33 -48.56 49.73
C MET A 1 53.14 -48.73 48.76
N LYS A 2 52.06 -47.93 48.90
CA LYS A 2 50.85 -47.96 48.06
C LYS A 2 50.99 -46.90 46.98
N LYS A 3 50.97 -47.31 45.68
CA LYS A 3 51.00 -46.42 44.55
C LYS A 3 49.53 -46.08 44.17
N TYR A 4 49.19 -44.82 44.28
CA TYR A 4 47.91 -44.30 43.82
C TYR A 4 48.02 -43.92 42.31
N PHE A 5 47.22 -44.60 41.46
CA PHE A 5 47.09 -44.26 40.09
C PHE A 5 45.94 -43.23 39.95
N ILE A 6 46.28 -42.02 39.56
CA ILE A 6 45.28 -40.98 39.26
C ILE A 6 44.93 -41.09 37.82
N ALA A 7 43.68 -41.51 37.51
CA ALA A 7 43.13 -41.51 36.16
C ALA A 7 42.55 -40.11 35.87
N ILE A 8 43.16 -39.41 34.95
CA ILE A 8 42.65 -38.13 34.43
C ILE A 8 41.62 -38.47 33.33
N VAL A 9 40.33 -38.26 33.61
CA VAL A 9 39.24 -38.34 32.60
C VAL A 9 39.19 -37.01 31.86
N LEU A 10 39.64 -37.01 30.61
CA LEU A 10 39.52 -35.87 29.70
C LEU A 10 38.07 -35.81 29.18
N PHE A 11 37.29 -34.86 29.70
CA PHE A 11 35.93 -34.58 29.23
C PHE A 11 36.01 -33.69 27.98
N VAL A 12 35.96 -34.31 26.79
CA VAL A 12 35.88 -33.57 25.52
C VAL A 12 34.44 -33.10 25.37
N GLY A 13 34.17 -31.84 25.72
CA GLY A 13 32.90 -31.18 25.47
C GLY A 13 32.75 -30.87 23.99
N VAL A 14 31.91 -31.63 23.30
CA VAL A 14 31.48 -31.32 21.93
C VAL A 14 30.49 -30.15 22.00
N LEU A 15 30.98 -28.93 21.68
CA LEU A 15 30.14 -27.77 21.46
C LEU A 15 29.38 -27.97 20.15
N VAL A 16 28.13 -28.44 20.25
CA VAL A 16 27.18 -28.43 19.14
C VAL A 16 26.73 -26.97 18.94
N PHE A 17 27.34 -26.27 17.99
CA PHE A 17 26.80 -25.03 17.51
C PHE A 17 25.51 -25.36 16.75
N ALA A 18 24.36 -25.21 17.41
CA ALA A 18 23.08 -25.15 16.75
C ALA A 18 23.08 -23.88 15.89
N ASN A 19 23.31 -24.06 14.60
CA ASN A 19 23.00 -23.01 13.62
C ASN A 19 21.49 -22.79 13.70
N ALA A 20 21.05 -21.78 14.43
CA ALA A 20 19.70 -21.27 14.30
C ALA A 20 19.61 -20.63 12.90
N GLU A 21 19.19 -21.40 11.90
CA GLU A 21 18.76 -20.83 10.64
C GLU A 21 17.63 -19.84 10.98
N ALA A 22 17.90 -18.56 10.77
CA ALA A 22 16.86 -17.53 10.89
C ALA A 22 15.73 -17.95 9.94
N GLN A 23 14.58 -18.31 10.50
CA GLN A 23 13.42 -18.74 9.71
C GLN A 23 13.10 -17.67 8.68
N GLU A 24 13.18 -18.03 7.41
CA GLU A 24 12.91 -17.09 6.33
C GLU A 24 11.43 -16.67 6.37
N LEU A 25 11.17 -15.35 6.30
CA LEU A 25 9.79 -14.83 6.36
C LEU A 25 8.96 -15.41 5.22
N THR A 26 7.74 -15.80 5.51
CA THR A 26 6.75 -16.21 4.51
C THR A 26 6.34 -15.01 3.64
N ALA A 27 5.84 -15.28 2.46
CA ALA A 27 5.35 -14.23 1.55
C ALA A 27 4.24 -13.38 2.20
N LEU A 28 3.35 -14.00 2.97
CA LEU A 28 2.30 -13.30 3.72
C LEU A 28 2.89 -12.37 4.78
N GLU A 29 3.86 -12.83 5.57
CA GLU A 29 4.50 -11.98 6.59
C GLU A 29 5.22 -10.78 5.98
N ILE A 30 5.88 -10.95 4.82
CA ILE A 30 6.55 -9.86 4.10
C ILE A 30 5.54 -8.82 3.64
N VAL A 31 4.44 -9.25 3.00
CA VAL A 31 3.37 -8.34 2.54
C VAL A 31 2.68 -7.65 3.71
N THR A 32 2.43 -8.37 4.81
CA THR A 32 1.83 -7.80 6.03
C THR A 32 2.71 -6.71 6.63
N LYS A 33 4.02 -6.96 6.79
CA LYS A 33 4.98 -5.95 7.29
C LYS A 33 5.02 -4.70 6.41
N ALA A 34 4.99 -4.89 5.09
CA ALA A 34 4.99 -3.78 4.15
C ALA A 34 3.68 -2.96 4.22
N ASP A 35 2.54 -3.63 4.30
CA ASP A 35 1.23 -2.98 4.45
C ASP A 35 1.12 -2.22 5.76
N GLU A 36 1.46 -2.83 6.89
CA GLU A 36 1.43 -2.21 8.22
C GLU A 36 2.35 -1.00 8.31
N LYS A 37 3.57 -1.09 7.74
CA LYS A 37 4.50 0.04 7.69
C LYS A 37 3.91 1.24 6.94
N ASN A 38 3.28 1.02 5.80
CA ASN A 38 2.73 2.10 4.97
C ASN A 38 1.41 2.66 5.52
N ARG A 39 0.63 1.84 6.20
CA ARG A 39 -0.69 2.22 6.69
C ARG A 39 -0.67 2.72 8.13
N GLY A 40 0.06 2.04 9.04
CA GLY A 40 -0.06 2.21 10.47
C GLY A 40 -1.44 1.76 11.01
N GLU A 41 -1.71 1.98 12.28
CA GLU A 41 -3.06 1.87 12.84
C GLU A 41 -3.96 3.00 12.34
N THR A 42 -3.39 4.19 12.26
CA THR A 42 -4.00 5.36 11.61
C THR A 42 -2.95 6.09 10.80
N SER A 43 -3.38 6.78 9.75
CA SER A 43 -2.54 7.75 9.06
C SER A 43 -3.31 9.00 8.68
N GLN A 44 -2.62 10.13 8.61
CA GLN A 44 -3.17 11.36 8.08
C GLN A 44 -2.07 12.18 7.41
N GLY A 45 -2.42 12.87 6.33
CA GLY A 45 -1.44 13.66 5.61
C GLY A 45 -2.04 14.45 4.46
N GLU A 46 -1.14 15.11 3.75
CA GLU A 46 -1.43 15.81 2.52
C GLU A 46 -0.67 15.16 1.37
N MET A 47 -1.33 14.98 0.24
CA MET A 47 -0.74 14.45 -0.96
C MET A 47 -1.18 15.23 -2.19
N THR A 48 -0.34 15.21 -3.23
CA THR A 48 -0.64 15.78 -4.54
C THR A 48 -0.60 14.68 -5.59
N MET A 49 -1.71 14.51 -6.32
CA MET A 49 -1.80 13.64 -7.49
C MET A 49 -1.65 14.48 -8.74
N THR A 50 -0.66 14.14 -9.60
CA THR A 50 -0.45 14.78 -10.89
C THR A 50 -0.73 13.78 -12.01
N ILE A 51 -1.74 14.05 -12.80
CA ILE A 51 -2.12 13.27 -13.97
C ILE A 51 -1.38 13.83 -15.17
N VAL A 52 -0.52 13.02 -15.79
CA VAL A 52 0.26 13.39 -16.98
C VAL A 52 -0.33 12.69 -18.19
N ARG A 53 -0.68 13.46 -19.20
CA ARG A 53 -1.24 13.00 -20.46
C ARG A 53 -0.48 13.64 -21.63
N LYS A 54 -0.66 13.11 -22.83
CA LYS A 54 -0.04 13.69 -24.03
C LYS A 54 -0.58 15.11 -24.25
N GLY A 55 0.31 16.11 -24.07
CA GLY A 55 -0.03 17.52 -24.31
C GLY A 55 -0.61 18.29 -23.11
N TRP A 56 -0.91 17.65 -21.98
CA TRP A 56 -1.38 18.34 -20.78
C TRP A 56 -1.04 17.59 -19.48
N SER A 57 -1.05 18.33 -18.39
CA SER A 57 -1.03 17.75 -17.04
C SER A 57 -2.00 18.48 -16.13
N ARG A 58 -2.48 17.78 -15.10
CA ARG A 58 -3.37 18.33 -14.08
C ARG A 58 -2.98 17.80 -12.71
N SER A 59 -2.96 18.69 -11.70
CA SER A 59 -2.70 18.31 -10.33
C SER A 59 -3.94 18.48 -9.46
N VAL A 60 -4.10 17.56 -8.51
CA VAL A 60 -5.13 17.55 -7.48
C VAL A 60 -4.44 17.40 -6.14
N THR A 61 -4.61 18.36 -5.24
CA THR A 61 -4.09 18.29 -3.88
C THR A 61 -5.20 17.92 -2.92
N MET A 62 -4.89 17.05 -1.96
CA MET A 62 -5.88 16.49 -1.06
C MET A 62 -5.29 16.21 0.31
N LYS A 63 -6.14 16.25 1.32
CA LYS A 63 -5.86 15.72 2.65
C LYS A 63 -6.48 14.33 2.76
N SER A 64 -5.81 13.42 3.46
CA SER A 64 -6.29 12.06 3.68
C SER A 64 -6.19 11.66 5.15
N TRP A 65 -7.10 10.80 5.57
CA TRP A 65 -7.14 10.16 6.89
C TRP A 65 -7.50 8.70 6.72
N SER A 66 -6.84 7.81 7.44
CA SER A 66 -7.18 6.39 7.48
C SER A 66 -7.17 5.85 8.90
N LYS A 67 -7.93 4.78 9.14
CA LYS A 67 -7.88 3.99 10.36
C LYS A 67 -8.12 2.52 10.04
N GLY A 68 -7.10 1.72 10.30
CA GLY A 68 -7.07 0.31 9.91
C GLY A 68 -7.38 0.14 8.43
N THR A 69 -8.13 -0.91 8.11
CA THR A 69 -8.57 -1.24 6.76
C THR A 69 -10.00 -0.78 6.47
N ASP A 70 -10.72 -0.32 7.48
CA ASP A 70 -12.16 -0.07 7.41
C ASP A 70 -12.52 1.37 7.09
N TYR A 71 -11.62 2.31 7.37
CA TYR A 71 -11.93 3.73 7.26
C TYR A 71 -10.88 4.47 6.45
N PHE A 72 -11.36 5.20 5.47
CA PHE A 72 -10.52 6.10 4.68
C PHE A 72 -11.33 7.31 4.24
N LEU A 73 -10.78 8.53 4.39
CA LEU A 73 -11.41 9.77 3.98
C LEU A 73 -10.39 10.62 3.22
N ILE A 74 -10.80 11.10 2.05
CA ILE A 74 -10.06 12.09 1.25
C ILE A 74 -10.89 13.36 1.17
N TYR A 75 -10.27 14.51 1.41
CA TYR A 75 -10.81 15.84 1.17
C TYR A 75 -9.99 16.57 0.13
N ILE A 76 -10.59 16.96 -0.99
CA ILE A 76 -9.92 17.69 -2.08
C ILE A 76 -9.76 19.16 -1.70
N THR A 77 -8.51 19.66 -1.69
CA THR A 77 -8.16 21.04 -1.36
C THR A 77 -7.92 21.90 -2.59
N SER A 78 -7.49 21.31 -3.70
CA SER A 78 -7.19 21.98 -4.96
C SER A 78 -7.35 21.00 -6.14
N PRO A 79 -7.68 21.48 -7.35
CA PRO A 79 -8.00 22.86 -7.75
C PRO A 79 -9.41 23.33 -7.34
N ALA A 80 -9.69 24.60 -7.54
CA ALA A 80 -10.95 25.22 -7.11
C ALA A 80 -12.22 24.50 -7.63
N LYS A 81 -12.17 23.91 -8.85
CA LYS A 81 -13.28 23.19 -9.45
C LYS A 81 -13.68 21.94 -8.66
N GLU A 82 -12.72 21.23 -8.11
CA GLU A 82 -12.91 19.97 -7.35
C GLU A 82 -12.86 20.18 -5.83
N LYS A 83 -12.44 21.35 -5.38
CA LYS A 83 -12.30 21.68 -3.95
C LYS A 83 -13.59 21.42 -3.19
N GLY A 84 -13.45 20.77 -2.04
CA GLY A 84 -14.57 20.43 -1.17
C GLY A 84 -15.22 19.09 -1.48
N GLN A 85 -14.85 18.42 -2.58
CA GLN A 85 -15.25 17.02 -2.76
C GLN A 85 -14.62 16.15 -1.66
N VAL A 86 -15.41 15.20 -1.17
CA VAL A 86 -14.96 14.27 -0.14
C VAL A 86 -15.30 12.85 -0.54
N PHE A 87 -14.31 11.97 -0.47
CA PHE A 87 -14.50 10.54 -0.63
C PHE A 87 -14.38 9.87 0.73
N LEU A 88 -15.31 8.99 1.05
CA LEU A 88 -15.35 8.24 2.30
C LEU A 88 -15.50 6.76 2.02
N LYS A 89 -14.57 5.95 2.50
CA LYS A 89 -14.77 4.52 2.75
C LYS A 89 -15.10 4.31 4.21
N ARG A 90 -16.15 3.57 4.47
CA ARG A 90 -16.51 3.08 5.80
C ARG A 90 -16.90 1.61 5.70
N LYS A 91 -16.02 0.73 6.17
CA LYS A 91 -16.15 -0.72 5.99
C LYS A 91 -16.23 -1.09 4.52
N LYS A 92 -17.34 -1.68 4.09
CA LYS A 92 -17.60 -2.12 2.70
C LYS A 92 -18.29 -1.08 1.82
N GLU A 93 -18.58 0.10 2.36
CA GLU A 93 -19.33 1.12 1.64
C GLU A 93 -18.48 2.34 1.32
N MET A 94 -18.75 2.93 0.18
CA MET A 94 -18.03 4.07 -0.34
C MET A 94 -18.98 5.18 -0.81
N TRP A 95 -18.64 6.42 -0.47
CA TRP A 95 -19.42 7.61 -0.84
C TRP A 95 -18.54 8.72 -1.38
N ASN A 96 -19.11 9.51 -2.26
CA ASN A 96 -18.55 10.78 -2.72
C ASN A 96 -19.53 11.91 -2.38
N TRP A 97 -19.07 12.91 -1.63
CA TRP A 97 -19.76 14.17 -1.45
C TRP A 97 -19.32 15.15 -2.52
N VAL A 98 -20.26 15.67 -3.31
CA VAL A 98 -20.03 16.65 -4.38
C VAL A 98 -20.68 17.97 -3.97
N PRO A 99 -19.91 18.95 -3.44
CA PRO A 99 -20.46 20.17 -2.85
C PRO A 99 -21.15 21.08 -3.87
N SER A 100 -20.70 21.10 -5.13
CA SER A 100 -21.27 21.94 -6.19
C SER A 100 -22.73 21.63 -6.53
N ILE A 101 -23.18 20.43 -6.23
CA ILE A 101 -24.57 19.97 -6.44
C ILE A 101 -25.22 19.48 -5.14
N GLU A 102 -24.52 19.63 -4.00
CA GLU A 102 -24.95 19.23 -2.67
C GLU A 102 -25.43 17.76 -2.57
N LYS A 103 -24.80 16.86 -3.35
CA LYS A 103 -25.19 15.45 -3.38
C LYS A 103 -24.17 14.54 -2.73
N MET A 104 -24.68 13.60 -1.96
CA MET A 104 -23.98 12.43 -1.46
C MET A 104 -24.26 11.26 -2.42
N ILE A 105 -23.23 10.76 -3.07
CA ILE A 105 -23.33 9.69 -4.06
C ILE A 105 -22.68 8.43 -3.46
N LYS A 106 -23.45 7.35 -3.35
CA LYS A 106 -22.90 6.04 -3.00
C LYS A 106 -22.26 5.44 -4.25
N ILE A 107 -21.00 5.01 -4.14
CA ILE A 107 -20.27 4.38 -5.24
C ILE A 107 -20.51 2.86 -5.14
N PRO A 108 -21.19 2.26 -6.14
CA PRO A 108 -21.46 0.82 -6.13
C PRO A 108 -20.21 0.01 -6.48
N PRO A 109 -20.16 -1.29 -6.12
CA PRO A 109 -19.03 -2.18 -6.45
C PRO A 109 -18.67 -2.22 -7.94
N SER A 110 -19.65 -2.12 -8.82
CA SER A 110 -19.44 -2.09 -10.29
C SER A 110 -18.63 -0.89 -10.80
N MET A 111 -18.47 0.16 -9.98
CA MET A 111 -17.65 1.33 -10.32
C MET A 111 -16.23 1.26 -9.77
N MET A 112 -15.85 0.18 -9.06
CA MET A 112 -14.52 0.10 -8.43
C MET A 112 -13.38 0.07 -9.45
N MET A 113 -13.59 -0.53 -10.62
CA MET A 113 -12.63 -0.54 -11.73
C MET A 113 -12.49 0.81 -12.45
N GLN A 114 -13.42 1.74 -12.23
CA GLN A 114 -13.37 3.01 -12.92
C GLN A 114 -12.23 3.89 -12.41
N SER A 115 -11.67 4.66 -13.35
CA SER A 115 -10.62 5.65 -13.08
C SER A 115 -11.07 6.65 -12.02
N TRP A 116 -10.28 6.78 -10.95
CA TRP A 116 -10.52 7.78 -9.91
C TRP A 116 -10.11 9.16 -10.40
N MET A 117 -11.08 10.07 -10.52
CA MET A 117 -10.89 11.46 -10.98
C MET A 117 -10.11 11.59 -12.30
N GLY A 118 -10.18 10.59 -13.21
CA GLY A 118 -9.47 10.59 -14.50
C GLY A 118 -7.97 10.24 -14.41
N SER A 119 -7.52 9.73 -13.28
CA SER A 119 -6.16 9.20 -13.06
C SER A 119 -6.00 7.79 -13.62
N ASP A 120 -4.80 7.22 -13.48
CA ASP A 120 -4.52 5.82 -13.79
C ASP A 120 -4.75 4.90 -12.58
N PHE A 121 -5.11 5.47 -11.43
CA PHE A 121 -5.62 4.73 -10.27
C PHE A 121 -7.11 4.46 -10.45
N THR A 122 -7.55 3.28 -10.04
CA THR A 122 -8.97 2.94 -9.94
C THR A 122 -9.58 3.48 -8.65
N ASN A 123 -10.90 3.48 -8.54
CA ASN A 123 -11.57 3.76 -7.28
C ASN A 123 -11.13 2.76 -6.19
N ASP A 124 -10.88 1.50 -6.55
CA ASP A 124 -10.41 0.48 -5.62
C ASP A 124 -9.01 0.76 -5.10
N ASP A 125 -8.08 1.16 -5.97
CA ASP A 125 -6.69 1.45 -5.58
C ASP A 125 -6.62 2.55 -4.51
N LEU A 126 -7.43 3.60 -4.65
CA LEU A 126 -7.37 4.77 -3.76
C LEU A 126 -8.15 4.60 -2.46
N VAL A 127 -9.22 3.83 -2.47
CA VAL A 127 -10.16 3.80 -1.36
C VAL A 127 -10.25 2.44 -0.68
N LYS A 128 -9.85 1.37 -1.38
CA LYS A 128 -9.95 0.00 -0.88
C LYS A 128 -8.58 -0.65 -0.55
N GLN A 129 -7.57 0.13 -0.40
CA GLN A 129 -6.15 -0.22 -0.22
C GLN A 129 -5.84 -1.31 0.85
N SER A 130 -6.85 -2.04 1.30
CA SER A 130 -6.75 -2.95 2.43
C SER A 130 -6.76 -4.44 2.07
N SER A 131 -7.05 -4.78 0.82
CA SER A 131 -7.28 -6.18 0.46
C SER A 131 -6.01 -6.98 0.18
N ILE A 132 -4.86 -6.32 -0.01
CA ILE A 132 -3.62 -7.00 -0.44
C ILE A 132 -3.16 -8.12 0.52
N VAL A 133 -3.46 -8.01 1.80
CA VAL A 133 -3.12 -9.02 2.83
C VAL A 133 -4.21 -10.08 2.95
N VAL A 134 -5.48 -9.66 2.90
CA VAL A 134 -6.61 -10.53 3.27
C VAL A 134 -7.20 -11.25 2.06
N ASP A 135 -7.35 -10.54 0.93
CA ASP A 135 -8.13 -11.00 -0.22
C ASP A 135 -7.31 -11.79 -1.25
N TYR A 136 -6.00 -11.88 -1.07
CA TYR A 136 -5.09 -12.61 -1.96
C TYR A 136 -4.42 -13.78 -1.25
N THR A 137 -4.00 -14.77 -2.03
CA THR A 137 -2.97 -15.74 -1.65
C THR A 137 -1.61 -15.19 -2.02
N HIS A 138 -0.56 -15.58 -1.28
CA HIS A 138 0.78 -15.02 -1.42
C HIS A 138 1.79 -16.12 -1.72
N LYS A 139 2.56 -15.96 -2.80
CA LYS A 139 3.62 -16.89 -3.20
C LYS A 139 4.94 -16.16 -3.38
N SER A 140 5.96 -16.56 -2.64
CA SER A 140 7.32 -16.06 -2.86
C SER A 140 7.88 -16.59 -4.17
N LEU A 141 8.45 -15.70 -4.97
CA LEU A 141 9.20 -16.01 -6.20
C LEU A 141 10.70 -15.70 -6.04
N GLY A 142 11.18 -15.67 -4.79
CA GLY A 142 12.58 -15.39 -4.45
C GLY A 142 12.92 -13.91 -4.34
N LYS A 143 14.23 -13.63 -4.34
CA LYS A 143 14.76 -12.27 -4.25
C LYS A 143 15.34 -11.84 -5.60
N VAL A 144 15.10 -10.59 -5.98
CA VAL A 144 15.62 -10.02 -7.24
C VAL A 144 16.06 -8.57 -7.02
N LYS A 145 17.00 -8.10 -7.83
CA LYS A 145 17.36 -6.68 -7.85
C LYS A 145 16.40 -5.92 -8.77
N ILE A 146 15.73 -4.92 -8.24
CA ILE A 146 14.86 -4.00 -8.99
C ILE A 146 15.41 -2.59 -8.82
N ARG A 147 15.88 -2.00 -9.91
CA ARG A 147 16.62 -0.74 -9.87
C ARG A 147 17.81 -0.90 -8.90
N GLU A 148 17.94 -0.07 -7.87
CA GLU A 148 19.07 -0.16 -6.91
C GLU A 148 18.75 -1.01 -5.67
N MET A 149 17.52 -1.56 -5.54
CA MET A 149 17.07 -2.26 -4.34
C MET A 149 17.02 -3.77 -4.53
N ILE A 150 17.44 -4.53 -3.52
CA ILE A 150 17.15 -5.97 -3.42
C ILE A 150 15.72 -6.11 -2.87
N CYS A 151 14.88 -6.83 -3.60
CA CYS A 151 13.47 -6.98 -3.28
C CYS A 151 13.07 -8.44 -3.20
N TYR A 152 12.15 -8.75 -2.29
CA TYR A 152 11.32 -9.94 -2.39
C TYR A 152 10.38 -9.79 -3.59
N LYS A 153 10.34 -10.77 -4.46
CA LYS A 153 9.36 -10.87 -5.54
C LYS A 153 8.22 -11.76 -5.07
N ILE A 154 7.01 -11.21 -5.00
CA ILE A 154 5.84 -11.93 -4.48
C ILE A 154 4.72 -11.87 -5.51
N GLU A 155 4.12 -13.03 -5.78
CA GLU A 155 2.90 -13.17 -6.57
C GLU A 155 1.69 -13.20 -5.65
N LEU A 156 0.68 -12.43 -6.02
CA LEU A 156 -0.60 -12.32 -5.33
C LEU A 156 -1.70 -12.76 -6.31
N ILE A 157 -2.44 -13.78 -5.94
CA ILE A 157 -3.60 -14.30 -6.70
C ILE A 157 -4.84 -14.10 -5.83
N PRO A 158 -5.93 -13.55 -6.37
CA PRO A 158 -7.18 -13.39 -5.63
C PRO A 158 -7.66 -14.70 -5.03
N LYS A 159 -8.17 -14.65 -3.81
CA LYS A 159 -8.93 -15.77 -3.24
C LYS A 159 -10.27 -15.89 -3.96
N PRO A 160 -10.89 -17.08 -3.99
CA PRO A 160 -12.25 -17.23 -4.50
C PRO A 160 -13.19 -16.21 -3.84
N ASP A 161 -14.06 -15.57 -4.64
CA ASP A 161 -15.05 -14.58 -4.19
C ASP A 161 -14.48 -13.32 -3.54
N ALA A 162 -13.18 -13.08 -3.61
CA ALA A 162 -12.57 -11.85 -3.12
C ALA A 162 -13.06 -10.66 -3.97
N PRO A 163 -13.55 -9.58 -3.33
CA PRO A 163 -14.10 -8.42 -4.05
C PRO A 163 -12.99 -7.50 -4.55
N VAL A 164 -12.07 -8.04 -5.34
CA VAL A 164 -10.91 -7.34 -5.89
C VAL A 164 -11.04 -7.14 -7.39
N VAL A 165 -10.24 -6.24 -7.93
CA VAL A 165 -10.32 -5.83 -9.35
C VAL A 165 -9.19 -6.41 -10.20
N TRP A 166 -8.11 -6.88 -9.57
CA TRP A 166 -6.93 -7.38 -10.27
C TRP A 166 -6.90 -8.91 -10.27
N GLY A 167 -6.76 -9.54 -11.44
CA GLY A 167 -6.64 -10.98 -11.57
C GLY A 167 -5.31 -11.53 -11.04
N LYS A 168 -4.25 -10.69 -11.03
CA LYS A 168 -2.96 -11.01 -10.44
C LYS A 168 -2.18 -9.74 -10.12
N ILE A 169 -1.39 -9.76 -9.05
CA ILE A 169 -0.40 -8.72 -8.76
C ILE A 169 0.97 -9.38 -8.59
N ILE A 170 2.01 -8.83 -9.20
CA ILE A 170 3.40 -9.13 -8.88
C ILE A 170 3.99 -7.93 -8.17
N THR A 171 4.26 -8.08 -6.88
CA THR A 171 4.85 -6.99 -6.08
C THR A 171 6.29 -7.28 -5.73
N TYR A 172 7.10 -6.22 -5.67
CA TYR A 172 8.50 -6.22 -5.29
C TYR A 172 8.65 -5.37 -4.05
N ILE A 173 8.98 -6.00 -2.93
CA ILE A 173 9.08 -5.36 -1.60
C ILE A 173 10.55 -5.35 -1.20
N THR A 174 11.08 -4.20 -0.79
CA THR A 174 12.48 -4.08 -0.39
C THR A 174 12.81 -4.98 0.80
N VAL A 175 13.97 -5.65 0.77
CA VAL A 175 14.40 -6.57 1.83
C VAL A 175 14.65 -5.81 3.13
N ASP A 176 15.36 -4.68 3.05
CA ASP A 176 15.81 -3.94 4.23
C ASP A 176 14.70 -3.08 4.87
N GLY A 177 13.77 -2.57 4.06
CA GLY A 177 12.79 -1.59 4.52
C GLY A 177 11.34 -2.06 4.51
N PHE A 178 11.02 -3.17 3.87
CA PHE A 178 9.65 -3.62 3.61
C PHE A 178 8.81 -2.54 2.91
N ASP A 179 9.38 -1.84 1.92
CA ASP A 179 8.66 -0.87 1.11
C ASP A 179 8.14 -1.52 -0.16
N PHE A 180 6.89 -1.27 -0.53
CA PHE A 180 6.40 -1.58 -1.87
C PHE A 180 7.17 -0.73 -2.88
N TRP A 181 8.10 -1.37 -3.63
CA TRP A 181 9.05 -0.68 -4.51
C TRP A 181 8.60 -0.64 -5.95
N THR A 182 7.99 -1.74 -6.40
CA THR A 182 7.33 -1.84 -7.70
C THR A 182 6.18 -2.83 -7.57
N SER A 183 5.03 -2.55 -8.20
CA SER A 183 3.93 -3.50 -8.32
C SER A 183 3.41 -3.52 -9.75
N LYS A 184 3.12 -4.71 -10.27
CA LYS A 184 2.58 -4.94 -11.61
C LYS A 184 1.19 -5.55 -11.47
N TYR A 185 0.21 -4.91 -12.06
CA TYR A 185 -1.20 -5.28 -11.97
C TYR A 185 -1.66 -5.89 -13.29
N TYR A 186 -2.24 -7.06 -13.21
CA TYR A 186 -2.71 -7.83 -14.36
C TYR A 186 -4.22 -8.02 -14.25
N ASP A 187 -4.89 -8.02 -15.40
CA ASP A 187 -6.31 -8.37 -15.49
C ASP A 187 -6.55 -9.89 -15.32
N GLU A 188 -7.80 -10.32 -15.45
CA GLU A 188 -8.21 -11.72 -15.34
C GLU A 188 -7.65 -12.59 -16.48
N ASP A 189 -7.39 -12.00 -17.64
CA ASP A 189 -6.80 -12.67 -18.81
C ASP A 189 -5.26 -12.74 -18.74
N GLY A 190 -4.66 -12.09 -17.73
CA GLY A 190 -3.22 -12.11 -17.50
C GLY A 190 -2.45 -11.04 -18.28
N TYR A 191 -3.12 -10.06 -18.89
CA TYR A 191 -2.45 -8.92 -19.52
C TYR A 191 -2.02 -7.89 -18.47
N LEU A 192 -0.81 -7.34 -18.65
CA LEU A 192 -0.33 -6.25 -17.80
C LEU A 192 -1.14 -4.98 -18.09
N VAL A 193 -1.81 -4.46 -17.07
CA VAL A 193 -2.61 -3.23 -17.16
C VAL A 193 -1.84 -2.03 -16.65
N ASN A 194 -1.28 -2.12 -15.44
CA ASN A 194 -0.56 -1.02 -14.82
C ASN A 194 0.74 -1.48 -14.16
N THR A 195 1.70 -0.56 -14.06
CA THR A 195 2.88 -0.70 -13.20
C THR A 195 2.95 0.50 -12.27
N ASP A 196 3.02 0.24 -10.96
CA ASP A 196 3.30 1.25 -9.95
C ASP A 196 4.77 1.16 -9.52
N ASN A 197 5.46 2.29 -9.50
CA ASN A 197 6.84 2.40 -9.06
C ASN A 197 6.95 3.44 -7.94
N ALA A 198 7.55 3.05 -6.84
CA ALA A 198 7.85 3.92 -5.72
C ALA A 198 9.25 4.54 -5.81
N TYR A 199 9.41 5.76 -5.30
CA TYR A 199 10.65 6.53 -5.32
C TYR A 199 10.78 7.39 -4.06
N ASP A 200 11.95 8.00 -3.90
CA ASP A 200 12.21 9.08 -2.94
C ASP A 200 11.92 8.68 -1.50
N LEU A 201 12.69 7.71 -0.96
CA LEU A 201 12.64 7.34 0.45
C LEU A 201 12.95 8.55 1.33
N LYS A 202 11.99 9.00 2.13
CA LYS A 202 12.14 10.12 3.06
C LYS A 202 11.50 9.81 4.40
N LYS A 203 11.98 10.50 5.42
CA LYS A 203 11.35 10.43 6.74
C LYS A 203 10.01 11.17 6.72
N MET A 204 8.95 10.44 7.02
CA MET A 204 7.59 10.93 7.18
C MET A 204 7.06 10.49 8.55
N GLY A 205 6.85 11.45 9.44
CA GLY A 205 6.54 11.14 10.84
C GLY A 205 7.69 10.39 11.51
N ASP A 206 7.41 9.18 11.97
CA ASP A 206 8.34 8.31 12.69
C ASP A 206 9.04 7.26 11.80
N ARG A 207 8.69 7.15 10.51
CA ARG A 207 9.19 6.11 9.61
C ARG A 207 9.76 6.66 8.30
N ILE A 208 10.58 5.85 7.64
CA ILE A 208 11.10 6.14 6.31
C ILE A 208 10.23 5.37 5.32
N ILE A 209 9.60 6.09 4.38
CA ILE A 209 8.72 5.52 3.35
C ILE A 209 8.99 6.16 1.99
N PRO A 210 8.62 5.50 0.87
CA PRO A 210 8.57 6.15 -0.43
C PRO A 210 7.59 7.33 -0.41
N THR A 211 8.02 8.48 -0.90
CA THR A 211 7.18 9.69 -0.92
C THR A 211 6.65 10.04 -2.30
N LYS A 212 7.01 9.26 -3.31
CA LYS A 212 6.53 9.43 -4.69
C LYS A 212 6.20 8.06 -5.27
N MET A 213 5.02 7.94 -5.88
CA MET A 213 4.57 6.76 -6.61
C MET A 213 4.18 7.18 -8.03
N GLU A 214 4.51 6.35 -9.02
CA GLU A 214 4.16 6.57 -10.43
C GLU A 214 3.39 5.36 -10.96
N MET A 215 2.09 5.55 -11.17
CA MET A 215 1.24 4.58 -11.85
C MET A 215 1.34 4.78 -13.35
N ILE A 216 1.79 3.76 -14.07
CA ILE A 216 2.09 3.78 -15.50
C ILE A 216 1.21 2.73 -16.19
N PRO A 217 0.21 3.14 -16.99
CA PRO A 217 -0.59 2.20 -17.77
C PRO A 217 0.24 1.59 -18.91
N ALA A 218 0.08 0.29 -19.12
CA ALA A 218 0.87 -0.46 -20.10
C ALA A 218 0.54 -0.08 -21.56
N ASP A 219 -0.72 0.26 -21.82
CA ASP A 219 -1.26 0.58 -23.15
C ASP A 219 -1.15 2.06 -23.56
N LYS A 220 -0.77 2.97 -22.62
CA LYS A 220 -0.79 4.43 -22.84
C LYS A 220 0.61 5.03 -22.76
N LYS A 221 1.40 4.81 -23.78
CA LYS A 221 2.79 5.28 -23.85
C LYS A 221 2.91 6.79 -23.57
N GLY A 222 3.78 7.15 -22.61
CA GLY A 222 4.03 8.54 -22.22
C GLY A 222 2.98 9.15 -21.28
N GLN A 223 1.99 8.38 -20.86
CA GLN A 223 1.02 8.77 -19.84
C GLN A 223 1.36 8.14 -18.50
N LYS A 224 1.04 8.82 -17.42
CA LYS A 224 1.17 8.31 -16.05
C LYS A 224 0.41 9.18 -15.06
N THR A 225 0.19 8.64 -13.88
CA THR A 225 -0.25 9.42 -12.71
C THR A 225 0.83 9.34 -11.64
N ILE A 226 1.19 10.50 -11.09
CA ILE A 226 2.18 10.63 -10.03
C ILE A 226 1.44 10.99 -8.75
N LEU A 227 1.65 10.24 -7.67
CA LEU A 227 1.20 10.56 -6.33
C LEU A 227 2.41 10.96 -5.49
N THR A 228 2.39 12.16 -4.92
CA THR A 228 3.44 12.68 -4.04
C THR A 228 2.86 12.91 -2.65
N PHE A 229 3.44 12.28 -1.63
CA PHE A 229 3.10 12.53 -0.23
C PHE A 229 3.87 13.75 0.24
N ASN A 230 3.16 14.84 0.51
CA ASN A 230 3.74 16.11 0.97
C ASN A 230 4.03 16.03 2.47
N THR A 231 3.07 15.50 3.24
CA THR A 231 3.19 15.24 4.67
C THR A 231 2.48 13.94 5.04
N MET A 232 3.02 13.21 6.02
CA MET A 232 2.34 12.05 6.60
C MET A 232 2.66 11.97 8.09
N VAL A 233 1.64 11.62 8.88
CA VAL A 233 1.74 11.35 10.31
C VAL A 233 0.97 10.07 10.58
N PHE A 234 1.55 9.19 11.41
CA PHE A 234 1.01 7.87 11.69
C PHE A 234 0.62 7.73 13.16
N ASP A 235 -0.25 6.78 13.44
CA ASP A 235 -0.59 6.27 14.77
C ASP A 235 -1.09 7.34 15.74
N LYS A 236 -1.74 8.40 15.19
CA LYS A 236 -2.45 9.40 15.96
C LYS A 236 -3.91 9.02 16.13
N LYS A 237 -4.43 9.20 17.34
CA LYS A 237 -5.82 8.85 17.62
C LYS A 237 -6.79 9.58 16.68
N ILE A 238 -7.61 8.81 15.95
CA ILE A 238 -8.73 9.30 15.14
C ILE A 238 -9.97 8.52 15.57
N GLU A 239 -11.01 9.23 15.96
CA GLU A 239 -12.27 8.61 16.39
C GLU A 239 -13.07 8.10 15.18
N ASP A 240 -13.77 6.99 15.32
CA ASP A 240 -14.59 6.40 14.24
C ASP A 240 -15.68 7.36 13.73
N SER A 241 -16.17 8.24 14.59
CA SER A 241 -17.15 9.28 14.25
C SER A 241 -16.63 10.29 13.22
N PHE A 242 -15.30 10.46 13.14
CA PHE A 242 -14.68 11.28 12.11
C PHE A 242 -14.99 10.76 10.70
N PHE A 243 -15.05 9.45 10.53
CA PHE A 243 -15.37 8.79 9.27
C PHE A 243 -16.88 8.63 9.08
N SER A 244 -17.59 9.74 8.93
CA SER A 244 -19.04 9.78 8.80
C SER A 244 -19.51 10.66 7.64
N GLN A 245 -20.65 10.31 7.05
CA GLN A 245 -21.28 11.13 6.01
C GLN A 245 -21.58 12.56 6.49
N GLN A 246 -21.86 12.74 7.77
CA GLN A 246 -22.07 14.06 8.36
C GLN A 246 -20.78 14.88 8.32
N ASN A 247 -19.62 14.26 8.64
CA ASN A 247 -18.33 14.93 8.58
C ASN A 247 -17.92 15.29 7.15
N MET A 248 -18.28 14.46 6.14
CA MET A 248 -18.00 14.77 4.72
C MET A 248 -18.53 16.14 4.30
N LYS A 249 -19.66 16.59 4.88
CA LYS A 249 -20.26 17.91 4.60
C LYS A 249 -19.62 19.06 5.36
N ARG A 250 -18.87 18.77 6.43
CA ARG A 250 -18.34 19.76 7.38
C ARG A 250 -16.84 19.99 7.30
N ILE A 251 -16.10 18.96 6.87
CA ILE A 251 -14.64 19.02 6.78
C ILE A 251 -14.18 20.12 5.83
N ARG A 252 -13.09 20.80 6.19
CA ARG A 252 -12.51 21.93 5.43
C ARG A 252 -11.00 21.77 5.30
#